data_b8fac895e5d4b31d354c2e328744f26f
#
_entry.id   b8fac895e5d4b31d354c2e328744f26f
#
_cell.length_a   1.000
_cell.length_b   1.000
_cell.length_c   1.000
_cell.angle_alpha   90.00
_cell.angle_beta   90.00
_cell.angle_gamma   90.00
#
_symmetry.space_group_name_H-M   'P 1'
#
loop_
_entity.id
_entity.type
_entity.pdbx_description
1 polymer ?
#
loop_
_entity_poly.entity_id
_entity_poly.type
_entity_poly.pdbx_seq_one_letter_code
_entity_poly.pdbx_strand_id
1 'polypeptide(L)'
;MKETRAEYLPIQKLRPFEGHPFKVTDNEEMDQLVWSVLTQGLLTPLVVRPMENGEYEVISGHRRLHACKKAGIETAPALIYEIDRDAAAIALVDSNLHREKILPSEKAFAYKMKLEAMNRQGQRTDLTSTQVVSKLRTNEIVGEANGDSRETVRRYIRLTHLLPELLEKVDEEKIAFTPAVHLSYLSPAEQGWVLDEMERNDCTPSVGQAYHLKEHSMAGTLTKDFVASLMSQEKANQKERLKIPMERIRKYFPKHYTTAQMEDDIVKMCEARYRKRTDRDSR
;
A
#
# COMPACT_ATOMS: atom_id res chain seq x y z
N MET A 1 -7.88 -7.37 -33.33
CA MET A 1 -8.86 -6.94 -32.32
C MET A 1 -10.15 -7.66 -32.67
N LYS A 2 -10.61 -8.58 -31.85
CA LYS A 2 -11.91 -9.25 -32.05
C LYS A 2 -13.01 -8.25 -31.74
N GLU A 3 -14.14 -8.37 -32.43
CA GLU A 3 -15.24 -7.40 -32.45
C GLU A 3 -15.74 -7.07 -31.04
N THR A 4 -15.77 -5.77 -30.74
CA THR A 4 -16.40 -5.24 -29.52
C THR A 4 -17.89 -5.10 -29.81
N ARG A 5 -18.73 -5.78 -29.04
CA ARG A 5 -20.18 -5.76 -29.21
C ARG A 5 -20.81 -4.99 -28.06
N ALA A 6 -21.68 -4.03 -28.36
CA ALA A 6 -22.42 -3.27 -27.38
C ALA A 6 -23.82 -3.87 -27.22
N GLU A 7 -24.18 -4.29 -26.01
CA GLU A 7 -25.47 -4.90 -25.69
C GLU A 7 -25.99 -4.46 -24.32
N TYR A 8 -27.31 -4.56 -24.13
CA TYR A 8 -27.91 -4.49 -22.81
C TYR A 8 -27.94 -5.90 -22.19
N LEU A 9 -27.23 -6.06 -21.09
CA LEU A 9 -27.11 -7.35 -20.40
C LEU A 9 -27.88 -7.35 -19.08
N PRO A 10 -28.58 -8.46 -18.75
CA PRO A 10 -29.22 -8.62 -17.45
C PRO A 10 -28.17 -8.54 -16.32
N ILE A 11 -28.45 -7.71 -15.31
CA ILE A 11 -27.55 -7.55 -14.14
C ILE A 11 -27.28 -8.88 -13.44
N GLN A 12 -28.27 -9.80 -13.46
CA GLN A 12 -28.15 -11.13 -12.87
C GLN A 12 -27.07 -12.00 -13.54
N LYS A 13 -26.73 -11.74 -14.80
CA LYS A 13 -25.65 -12.43 -15.54
C LYS A 13 -24.29 -11.80 -15.38
N LEU A 14 -24.19 -10.64 -14.69
CA LEU A 14 -22.94 -9.90 -14.50
C LEU A 14 -22.28 -10.31 -13.18
N ARG A 15 -21.07 -10.84 -13.29
CA ARG A 15 -20.25 -11.23 -12.14
C ARG A 15 -19.10 -10.24 -11.97
N PRO A 16 -18.77 -9.83 -10.73
CA PRO A 16 -17.54 -9.09 -10.49
C PRO A 16 -16.33 -9.95 -10.86
N PHE A 17 -15.23 -9.31 -11.27
CA PHE A 17 -13.98 -10.02 -11.54
C PHE A 17 -13.48 -10.72 -10.26
N GLU A 18 -13.22 -12.01 -10.36
CA GLU A 18 -12.74 -12.79 -9.23
C GLU A 18 -11.35 -12.33 -8.79
N GLY A 19 -11.19 -12.01 -7.50
CA GLY A 19 -9.95 -11.45 -6.96
C GLY A 19 -9.76 -9.97 -7.29
N HIS A 20 -10.82 -9.22 -7.64
CA HIS A 20 -10.78 -7.79 -7.91
C HIS A 20 -10.07 -7.02 -6.77
N PRO A 21 -8.93 -6.36 -7.03
CA PRO A 21 -8.11 -5.78 -5.98
C PRO A 21 -8.66 -4.48 -5.37
N PHE A 22 -9.53 -3.78 -6.10
CA PHE A 22 -10.03 -2.47 -5.71
C PHE A 22 -11.33 -2.59 -4.93
N LYS A 23 -11.37 -2.03 -3.72
CA LYS A 23 -12.54 -2.07 -2.83
C LYS A 23 -13.69 -1.25 -3.43
N VAL A 24 -14.90 -1.78 -3.36
CA VAL A 24 -16.14 -1.05 -3.65
C VAL A 24 -16.79 -0.76 -2.31
N THR A 25 -16.75 0.49 -1.88
CA THR A 25 -17.26 0.93 -0.58
C THR A 25 -18.60 1.63 -0.74
N ASP A 26 -19.50 1.41 0.22
CA ASP A 26 -20.74 2.14 0.37
C ASP A 26 -20.45 3.43 1.15
N ASN A 27 -20.44 4.56 0.43
CA ASN A 27 -20.20 5.91 0.96
C ASN A 27 -21.10 6.90 0.23
N GLU A 28 -21.06 8.16 0.62
CA GLU A 28 -21.89 9.24 0.00
C GLU A 28 -21.70 9.33 -1.52
N GLU A 29 -20.49 9.10 -2.04
CA GLU A 29 -20.27 9.06 -3.49
C GLU A 29 -20.99 7.89 -4.17
N MET A 30 -21.12 6.74 -3.47
CA MET A 30 -21.88 5.60 -3.97
C MET A 30 -23.37 5.92 -4.01
N ASP A 31 -23.89 6.60 -2.98
CA ASP A 31 -25.31 7.00 -2.93
C ASP A 31 -25.64 8.02 -4.03
N GLN A 32 -24.74 8.97 -4.30
CA GLN A 32 -24.84 9.88 -5.44
C GLN A 32 -24.83 9.13 -6.78
N LEU A 33 -23.97 8.10 -6.92
CA LEU A 33 -23.93 7.28 -8.12
C LEU A 33 -25.22 6.48 -8.30
N VAL A 34 -25.78 5.91 -7.23
CA VAL A 34 -27.08 5.21 -7.25
C VAL A 34 -28.19 6.16 -7.69
N TRP A 35 -28.24 7.36 -7.13
CA TRP A 35 -29.22 8.39 -7.53
C TRP A 35 -29.07 8.79 -9.01
N SER A 36 -27.85 8.96 -9.49
CA SER A 36 -27.58 9.24 -10.91
C SER A 36 -28.06 8.13 -11.81
N VAL A 37 -27.79 6.86 -11.43
CA VAL A 37 -28.25 5.67 -12.19
C VAL A 37 -29.77 5.58 -12.23
N LEU A 38 -30.45 5.91 -11.12
CA LEU A 38 -31.92 5.91 -11.06
C LEU A 38 -32.55 7.00 -11.95
N THR A 39 -31.92 8.18 -12.02
CA THR A 39 -32.51 9.33 -12.73
C THR A 39 -32.15 9.39 -14.21
N GLN A 40 -30.92 9.00 -14.57
CA GLN A 40 -30.36 9.15 -15.91
C GLN A 40 -29.99 7.82 -16.59
N GLY A 41 -30.12 6.70 -15.86
CA GLY A 41 -29.58 5.44 -16.29
C GLY A 41 -28.05 5.38 -16.26
N LEU A 42 -27.48 4.30 -16.81
CA LEU A 42 -26.04 4.13 -16.90
C LEU A 42 -25.50 4.74 -18.20
N LEU A 43 -24.95 5.95 -18.14
CA LEU A 43 -24.44 6.67 -19.33
C LEU A 43 -23.17 6.02 -19.91
N THR A 44 -22.30 5.52 -19.06
CA THR A 44 -21.04 4.85 -19.49
C THR A 44 -21.21 3.35 -19.37
N PRO A 45 -21.08 2.57 -20.46
CA PRO A 45 -21.26 1.12 -20.44
C PRO A 45 -20.28 0.42 -19.49
N LEU A 46 -20.68 -0.72 -18.98
CA LEU A 46 -19.78 -1.66 -18.31
C LEU A 46 -18.89 -2.32 -19.35
N VAL A 47 -17.65 -2.67 -18.99
CA VAL A 47 -16.77 -3.47 -19.85
C VAL A 47 -16.74 -4.88 -19.29
N VAL A 48 -17.09 -5.86 -20.14
CA VAL A 48 -17.25 -7.25 -19.71
C VAL A 48 -16.58 -8.23 -20.69
N ARG A 49 -16.32 -9.45 -20.24
CA ARG A 49 -15.94 -10.58 -21.08
C ARG A 49 -16.92 -11.74 -20.89
N PRO A 50 -17.17 -12.55 -21.91
CA PRO A 50 -18.00 -13.75 -21.76
C PRO A 50 -17.25 -14.80 -20.92
N MET A 51 -18.04 -15.58 -20.16
CA MET A 51 -17.59 -16.76 -19.44
C MET A 51 -18.17 -18.02 -20.09
N GLU A 52 -17.56 -19.18 -19.85
CA GLU A 52 -17.98 -20.46 -20.42
C GLU A 52 -19.41 -20.90 -20.00
N ASN A 53 -19.84 -20.42 -18.83
CA ASN A 53 -21.18 -20.71 -18.27
C ASN A 53 -22.30 -19.81 -18.81
N GLY A 54 -22.02 -18.96 -19.81
CA GLY A 54 -23.00 -18.02 -20.39
C GLY A 54 -23.26 -16.77 -19.53
N GLU A 55 -22.46 -16.55 -18.48
CA GLU A 55 -22.40 -15.30 -17.71
C GLU A 55 -21.30 -14.38 -18.26
N TYR A 56 -21.21 -13.17 -17.70
CA TYR A 56 -20.22 -12.20 -18.09
C TYR A 56 -19.44 -11.73 -16.86
N GLU A 57 -18.10 -11.70 -16.96
CA GLU A 57 -17.25 -11.17 -15.93
C GLU A 57 -16.92 -9.69 -16.23
N VAL A 58 -17.14 -8.81 -15.23
CA VAL A 58 -16.95 -7.36 -15.37
C VAL A 58 -15.49 -7.00 -15.22
N ILE A 59 -14.90 -6.40 -16.25
CA ILE A 59 -13.51 -5.92 -16.28
C ILE A 59 -13.42 -4.48 -15.78
N SER A 60 -14.35 -3.63 -16.19
CA SER A 60 -14.39 -2.22 -15.75
C SER A 60 -15.81 -1.78 -15.43
N GLY A 61 -15.95 -1.00 -14.36
CA GLY A 61 -17.24 -0.47 -13.91
C GLY A 61 -17.83 -1.17 -12.69
N HIS A 62 -17.03 -1.80 -11.83
CA HIS A 62 -17.49 -2.49 -10.61
C HIS A 62 -18.34 -1.59 -9.70
N ARG A 63 -17.97 -0.31 -9.49
CA ARG A 63 -18.79 0.65 -8.75
C ARG A 63 -20.14 0.89 -9.43
N ARG A 64 -20.16 0.98 -10.76
CA ARG A 64 -21.39 1.15 -11.56
C ARG A 64 -22.29 -0.10 -11.49
N LEU A 65 -21.70 -1.29 -11.59
CA LEU A 65 -22.44 -2.54 -11.37
C LEU A 65 -23.06 -2.59 -9.98
N HIS A 66 -22.29 -2.20 -8.95
CA HIS A 66 -22.80 -2.16 -7.57
C HIS A 66 -23.95 -1.15 -7.41
N ALA A 67 -23.81 0.04 -7.98
CA ALA A 67 -24.89 1.04 -8.00
C ALA A 67 -26.14 0.56 -8.73
N CYS A 68 -25.99 -0.12 -9.88
CA CYS A 68 -27.13 -0.72 -10.60
C CYS A 68 -27.86 -1.78 -9.76
N LYS A 69 -27.12 -2.61 -9.03
CA LYS A 69 -27.71 -3.60 -8.12
C LYS A 69 -28.48 -2.94 -6.98
N LYS A 70 -27.91 -1.90 -6.34
CA LYS A 70 -28.60 -1.14 -5.29
C LYS A 70 -29.84 -0.38 -5.82
N ALA A 71 -29.76 0.11 -7.05
CA ALA A 71 -30.87 0.81 -7.71
C ALA A 71 -31.97 -0.13 -8.24
N GLY A 72 -31.80 -1.44 -8.17
CA GLY A 72 -32.78 -2.41 -8.69
C GLY A 72 -32.91 -2.40 -10.23
N ILE A 73 -31.86 -1.98 -10.95
CA ILE A 73 -31.85 -1.97 -12.41
C ILE A 73 -31.77 -3.42 -12.93
N GLU A 74 -32.62 -3.78 -13.87
CA GLU A 74 -32.67 -5.15 -14.41
C GLU A 74 -31.62 -5.41 -15.50
N THR A 75 -31.32 -4.40 -16.33
CA THR A 75 -30.37 -4.49 -17.45
C THR A 75 -29.45 -3.29 -17.48
N ALA A 76 -28.18 -3.51 -17.86
CA ALA A 76 -27.18 -2.44 -18.01
C ALA A 76 -26.51 -2.50 -19.39
N PRO A 77 -26.17 -1.33 -19.99
CA PRO A 77 -25.38 -1.29 -21.21
C PRO A 77 -23.97 -1.81 -20.94
N ALA A 78 -23.49 -2.70 -21.79
CA ALA A 78 -22.19 -3.33 -21.66
C ALA A 78 -21.47 -3.41 -23.01
N LEU A 79 -20.14 -3.24 -22.97
CA LEU A 79 -19.23 -3.52 -24.08
C LEU A 79 -18.61 -4.90 -23.84
N ILE A 80 -18.86 -5.82 -24.73
CA ILE A 80 -18.39 -7.20 -24.64
C ILE A 80 -17.06 -7.32 -25.39
N TYR A 81 -16.01 -7.71 -24.68
CA TYR A 81 -14.69 -7.99 -25.24
C TYR A 81 -14.42 -9.49 -25.18
N GLU A 82 -14.20 -10.12 -26.33
CA GLU A 82 -13.79 -11.53 -26.39
C GLU A 82 -12.29 -11.67 -26.13
N ILE A 83 -11.90 -11.57 -24.85
CA ILE A 83 -10.53 -11.73 -24.38
C ILE A 83 -10.45 -12.81 -23.30
N ASP A 84 -9.28 -13.41 -23.15
CA ASP A 84 -9.02 -14.37 -22.09
C ASP A 84 -8.93 -13.69 -20.70
N ARG A 85 -8.91 -14.50 -19.66
CA ARG A 85 -8.89 -14.00 -18.28
C ARG A 85 -7.62 -13.20 -17.96
N ASP A 86 -6.47 -13.59 -18.50
CA ASP A 86 -5.21 -12.92 -18.23
C ASP A 86 -5.18 -11.54 -18.90
N ALA A 87 -5.63 -11.42 -20.15
CA ALA A 87 -5.77 -10.13 -20.82
C ALA A 87 -6.79 -9.23 -20.10
N ALA A 88 -7.89 -9.81 -19.60
CA ALA A 88 -8.89 -9.09 -18.83
C ALA A 88 -8.32 -8.57 -17.48
N ALA A 89 -7.52 -9.38 -16.76
CA ALA A 89 -6.87 -8.99 -15.53
C ALA A 89 -5.89 -7.80 -15.75
N ILE A 90 -5.11 -7.84 -16.83
CA ILE A 90 -4.21 -6.74 -17.19
C ILE A 90 -5.02 -5.47 -17.50
N ALA A 91 -6.07 -5.56 -18.32
CA ALA A 91 -6.92 -4.43 -18.68
C ALA A 91 -7.63 -3.83 -17.45
N LEU A 92 -8.09 -4.68 -16.52
CA LEU A 92 -8.69 -4.26 -15.25
C LEU A 92 -7.70 -3.44 -14.43
N VAL A 93 -6.48 -3.94 -14.24
CA VAL A 93 -5.46 -3.26 -13.45
C VAL A 93 -5.06 -1.93 -14.10
N ASP A 94 -4.79 -1.93 -15.41
CA ASP A 94 -4.38 -0.73 -16.15
C ASP A 94 -5.43 0.38 -16.09
N SER A 95 -6.71 0.04 -16.20
CA SER A 95 -7.80 1.02 -16.10
C SER A 95 -7.96 1.65 -14.71
N ASN A 96 -7.40 1.06 -13.66
CA ASN A 96 -7.58 1.51 -12.28
C ASN A 96 -6.31 2.12 -11.66
N LEU A 97 -5.10 1.76 -12.12
CA LEU A 97 -3.84 2.26 -11.55
C LEU A 97 -3.60 3.77 -11.79
N HIS A 98 -4.37 4.40 -12.66
CA HIS A 98 -4.30 5.85 -12.92
C HIS A 98 -5.22 6.69 -12.02
N ARG A 99 -5.91 6.07 -11.04
CA ARG A 99 -6.74 6.80 -10.07
C ARG A 99 -5.85 7.63 -9.14
N GLU A 100 -6.31 8.84 -8.78
CA GLU A 100 -5.58 9.73 -7.87
C GLU A 100 -5.37 9.14 -6.48
N LYS A 101 -6.32 8.37 -5.99
CA LYS A 101 -6.27 7.73 -4.66
C LYS A 101 -6.45 6.23 -4.80
N ILE A 102 -5.39 5.48 -4.53
CA ILE A 102 -5.38 4.02 -4.48
C ILE A 102 -4.74 3.63 -3.15
N LEU A 103 -5.41 2.77 -2.40
CA LEU A 103 -4.87 2.26 -1.14
C LEU A 103 -3.61 1.40 -1.38
N PRO A 104 -2.65 1.41 -0.45
CA PRO A 104 -1.45 0.56 -0.56
C PRO A 104 -1.78 -0.92 -0.78
N SER A 105 -2.79 -1.45 -0.10
CA SER A 105 -3.27 -2.82 -0.30
C SER A 105 -3.79 -3.05 -1.71
N GLU A 106 -4.63 -2.15 -2.22
CA GLU A 106 -5.19 -2.25 -3.57
C GLU A 106 -4.08 -2.26 -4.62
N LYS A 107 -3.10 -1.35 -4.49
CA LYS A 107 -1.94 -1.27 -5.38
C LYS A 107 -1.08 -2.54 -5.32
N ALA A 108 -0.91 -3.10 -4.12
CA ALA A 108 -0.17 -4.34 -3.91
C ALA A 108 -0.82 -5.54 -4.62
N PHE A 109 -2.11 -5.75 -4.42
CA PHE A 109 -2.85 -6.84 -5.08
C PHE A 109 -3.01 -6.61 -6.59
N ALA A 110 -3.18 -5.36 -7.03
CA ALA A 110 -3.23 -5.02 -8.45
C ALA A 110 -1.92 -5.38 -9.18
N TYR A 111 -0.78 -5.00 -8.62
CA TYR A 111 0.52 -5.37 -9.18
C TYR A 111 0.74 -6.89 -9.18
N LYS A 112 0.37 -7.57 -8.10
CA LYS A 112 0.45 -9.03 -8.02
C LYS A 112 -0.39 -9.68 -9.12
N MET A 113 -1.65 -9.28 -9.27
CA MET A 113 -2.57 -9.80 -10.29
C MET A 113 -2.03 -9.58 -11.71
N LYS A 114 -1.57 -8.37 -12.02
CA LYS A 114 -1.00 -8.04 -13.34
C LYS A 114 0.25 -8.85 -13.63
N LEU A 115 1.15 -8.97 -12.67
CA LEU A 115 2.38 -9.76 -12.80
C LEU A 115 2.08 -11.24 -13.06
N GLU A 116 1.14 -11.83 -12.30
CA GLU A 116 0.73 -13.22 -12.47
C GLU A 116 0.09 -13.47 -13.85
N ALA A 117 -0.79 -12.56 -14.30
CA ALA A 117 -1.41 -12.64 -15.62
C ALA A 117 -0.38 -12.56 -16.75
N MET A 118 0.55 -11.61 -16.70
CA MET A 118 1.62 -11.46 -17.68
C MET A 118 2.56 -12.68 -17.70
N ASN A 119 2.90 -13.24 -16.53
CA ASN A 119 3.73 -14.44 -16.46
C ASN A 119 3.02 -15.65 -17.10
N ARG A 120 1.71 -15.84 -16.91
CA ARG A 120 0.94 -16.91 -17.55
C ARG A 120 0.86 -16.73 -19.07
N GLN A 121 0.70 -15.49 -19.57
CA GLN A 121 0.74 -15.20 -21.00
C GLN A 121 2.13 -15.45 -21.60
N GLY A 122 3.21 -15.03 -20.92
CA GLY A 122 4.58 -15.29 -21.35
C GLY A 122 4.93 -16.77 -21.44
N GLN A 123 4.43 -17.59 -20.52
CA GLN A 123 4.62 -19.05 -20.56
C GLN A 123 3.91 -19.74 -21.73
N ARG A 124 2.84 -19.13 -22.27
CA ARG A 124 2.14 -19.65 -23.46
C ARG A 124 2.88 -19.34 -24.77
N THR A 125 3.71 -18.30 -24.77
CA THR A 125 4.40 -17.83 -25.97
C THR A 125 5.88 -18.25 -26.05
N ASP A 126 6.54 -18.55 -24.92
CA ASP A 126 7.99 -18.79 -24.87
C ASP A 126 8.31 -20.13 -24.18
N LEU A 127 8.59 -21.16 -24.96
CA LEU A 127 9.16 -22.45 -24.48
C LEU A 127 10.67 -22.42 -24.22
N THR A 128 11.35 -21.25 -24.37
CA THR A 128 12.82 -21.17 -24.43
C THR A 128 13.50 -20.19 -23.50
N SER A 129 12.81 -19.33 -22.73
CA SER A 129 13.46 -18.34 -21.86
C SER A 129 13.51 -18.76 -20.38
N THR A 130 14.68 -18.55 -19.77
CA THR A 130 14.92 -18.86 -18.35
C THR A 130 13.99 -18.04 -17.44
N GLN A 131 13.22 -18.68 -16.60
CA GLN A 131 12.17 -18.08 -15.71
C GLN A 131 12.61 -16.85 -14.93
N VAL A 132 13.88 -16.71 -14.58
CA VAL A 132 14.40 -15.57 -13.80
C VAL A 132 14.47 -14.29 -14.63
N VAL A 133 14.91 -14.39 -15.88
CA VAL A 133 15.03 -13.24 -16.81
C VAL A 133 13.64 -12.74 -17.22
N SER A 134 12.70 -13.65 -17.41
CA SER A 134 11.29 -13.33 -17.70
C SER A 134 10.64 -12.52 -16.57
N LYS A 135 10.76 -12.96 -15.31
CA LYS A 135 10.21 -12.25 -14.13
C LYS A 135 10.83 -10.87 -13.91
N LEU A 136 12.10 -10.69 -14.25
CA LEU A 136 12.79 -9.40 -14.12
C LEU A 136 12.24 -8.37 -15.12
N ARG A 137 12.03 -8.76 -16.38
CA ARG A 137 11.43 -7.92 -17.42
C ARG A 137 9.97 -7.59 -17.13
N THR A 138 9.19 -8.55 -16.65
CA THR A 138 7.76 -8.34 -16.38
C THR A 138 7.53 -7.30 -15.29
N ASN A 139 8.33 -7.31 -14.20
CA ASN A 139 8.24 -6.26 -13.15
C ASN A 139 8.61 -4.87 -13.67
N GLU A 140 9.52 -4.79 -14.62
CA GLU A 140 9.94 -3.54 -15.27
C GLU A 140 8.80 -2.99 -16.12
N ILE A 141 8.20 -3.81 -16.98
CA ILE A 141 7.04 -3.45 -17.81
C ILE A 141 5.83 -3.03 -16.95
N VAL A 142 5.58 -3.73 -15.83
CA VAL A 142 4.49 -3.38 -14.92
C VAL A 142 4.72 -2.03 -14.27
N GLY A 143 5.97 -1.70 -13.93
CA GLY A 143 6.34 -0.42 -13.30
C GLY A 143 6.30 0.74 -14.29
N GLU A 144 6.92 0.60 -15.45
CA GLU A 144 7.02 1.65 -16.48
C GLU A 144 5.64 2.18 -16.91
N ALA A 145 4.67 1.29 -17.07
CA ALA A 145 3.30 1.66 -17.45
C ALA A 145 2.62 2.60 -16.43
N ASN A 146 3.11 2.68 -15.20
CA ASN A 146 2.50 3.44 -14.12
C ASN A 146 3.46 4.46 -13.47
N GLY A 147 4.65 4.66 -14.04
CA GLY A 147 5.66 5.58 -13.51
C GLY A 147 6.36 5.09 -12.23
N ASP A 148 6.16 3.83 -11.84
CA ASP A 148 6.81 3.23 -10.69
C ASP A 148 8.08 2.47 -11.10
N SER A 149 9.10 2.52 -10.26
CA SER A 149 10.30 1.71 -10.46
C SER A 149 10.00 0.22 -10.23
N ARG A 150 10.77 -0.66 -10.88
CA ARG A 150 10.72 -2.10 -10.66
C ARG A 150 10.82 -2.48 -9.17
N GLU A 151 11.66 -1.78 -8.42
CA GLU A 151 11.82 -2.02 -6.98
C GLU A 151 10.57 -1.59 -6.20
N THR A 152 9.93 -0.48 -6.60
CA THR A 152 8.66 -0.03 -6.03
C THR A 152 7.57 -1.09 -6.23
N VAL A 153 7.44 -1.64 -7.43
CA VAL A 153 6.49 -2.73 -7.73
C VAL A 153 6.73 -3.95 -6.83
N ARG A 154 7.99 -4.39 -6.69
CA ARG A 154 8.35 -5.51 -5.80
C ARG A 154 7.99 -5.24 -4.35
N ARG A 155 8.24 -4.04 -3.85
CA ARG A 155 7.90 -3.63 -2.49
C ARG A 155 6.39 -3.61 -2.26
N TYR A 156 5.59 -3.13 -3.22
CA TYR A 156 4.13 -3.22 -3.13
C TYR A 156 3.65 -4.67 -3.10
N ILE A 157 4.10 -5.50 -4.06
CA ILE A 157 3.73 -6.93 -4.09
C ILE A 157 4.09 -7.61 -2.76
N ARG A 158 5.19 -7.21 -2.12
CA ARG A 158 5.59 -7.76 -0.84
C ARG A 158 4.55 -7.53 0.27
N LEU A 159 3.79 -6.42 0.23
CA LEU A 159 2.72 -6.16 1.20
C LEU A 159 1.61 -7.23 1.19
N THR A 160 1.42 -7.95 0.09
CA THR A 160 0.42 -9.04 0.02
C THR A 160 0.73 -10.23 0.94
N HIS A 161 1.89 -10.23 1.61
CA HIS A 161 2.28 -11.24 2.61
C HIS A 161 2.02 -10.79 4.05
N LEU A 162 1.48 -9.58 4.25
CA LEU A 162 1.04 -9.13 5.57
C LEU A 162 -0.27 -9.80 5.98
N LEU A 163 -0.46 -9.98 7.28
CA LEU A 163 -1.76 -10.29 7.83
C LEU A 163 -2.77 -9.19 7.47
N PRO A 164 -4.05 -9.55 7.23
CA PRO A 164 -5.08 -8.57 6.85
C PRO A 164 -5.15 -7.37 7.80
N GLU A 165 -5.03 -7.60 9.11
CA GLU A 165 -5.11 -6.57 10.15
C GLU A 165 -3.92 -5.60 10.08
N LEU A 166 -2.71 -6.08 9.77
CA LEU A 166 -1.55 -5.22 9.55
C LEU A 166 -1.67 -4.43 8.26
N LEU A 167 -2.18 -5.05 7.21
CA LEU A 167 -2.39 -4.41 5.92
C LEU A 167 -3.45 -3.30 6.01
N GLU A 168 -4.51 -3.52 6.80
CA GLU A 168 -5.52 -2.49 7.09
C GLU A 168 -4.91 -1.28 7.81
N LYS A 169 -4.02 -1.51 8.80
CA LYS A 169 -3.28 -0.43 9.45
C LYS A 169 -2.34 0.34 8.50
N VAL A 170 -1.89 -0.29 7.41
CA VAL A 170 -1.13 0.40 6.34
C VAL A 170 -2.06 1.25 5.49
N ASP A 171 -3.25 0.75 5.14
CA ASP A 171 -4.27 1.51 4.41
C ASP A 171 -4.77 2.72 5.21
N GLU A 172 -4.84 2.60 6.54
CA GLU A 172 -5.19 3.68 7.48
C GLU A 172 -4.02 4.65 7.77
N GLU A 173 -2.87 4.48 7.11
CA GLU A 173 -1.64 5.27 7.32
C GLU A 173 -1.04 5.17 8.75
N LYS A 174 -1.53 4.25 9.59
CA LYS A 174 -0.98 3.99 10.93
C LYS A 174 0.41 3.37 10.86
N ILE A 175 0.64 2.48 9.89
CA ILE A 175 1.96 1.91 9.59
C ILE A 175 2.46 2.49 8.28
N ALA A 176 3.63 3.14 8.30
CA ALA A 176 4.23 3.67 7.09
C ALA A 176 4.68 2.54 6.13
N PHE A 177 4.76 2.85 4.84
CA PHE A 177 5.06 1.87 3.77
C PHE A 177 6.37 1.08 4.01
N THR A 178 7.44 1.74 4.42
CA THR A 178 8.76 1.06 4.60
C THR A 178 8.77 0.08 5.78
N PRO A 179 8.29 0.42 6.99
CA PRO A 179 8.08 -0.56 8.05
C PRO A 179 7.20 -1.74 7.61
N ALA A 180 6.08 -1.48 6.93
CA ALA A 180 5.18 -2.51 6.44
C ALA A 180 5.89 -3.52 5.51
N VAL A 181 6.74 -3.03 4.58
CA VAL A 181 7.56 -3.89 3.72
C VAL A 181 8.52 -4.75 4.55
N HIS A 182 9.13 -4.23 5.63
CA HIS A 182 9.97 -5.03 6.50
C HIS A 182 9.16 -6.10 7.26
N LEU A 183 8.01 -5.75 7.81
CA LEU A 183 7.12 -6.68 8.52
C LEU A 183 6.62 -7.83 7.61
N SER A 184 6.45 -7.58 6.32
CA SER A 184 6.01 -8.60 5.37
C SER A 184 7.00 -9.76 5.18
N TYR A 185 8.22 -9.65 5.72
CA TYR A 185 9.21 -10.75 5.73
C TYR A 185 9.07 -11.69 6.92
N LEU A 186 8.33 -11.29 7.94
CA LEU A 186 8.04 -12.09 9.12
C LEU A 186 7.05 -13.22 8.77
N SER A 187 7.15 -14.34 9.49
CA SER A 187 6.13 -15.39 9.41
C SER A 187 4.78 -14.89 9.95
N PRO A 188 3.65 -15.52 9.58
CA PRO A 188 2.34 -15.12 10.10
C PRO A 188 2.25 -15.10 11.64
N ALA A 189 2.90 -16.06 12.32
CA ALA A 189 2.95 -16.10 13.78
C ALA A 189 3.71 -14.90 14.37
N GLU A 190 4.87 -14.55 13.79
CA GLU A 190 5.68 -13.41 14.22
C GLU A 190 4.97 -12.07 13.94
N GLN A 191 4.25 -11.97 12.82
CA GLN A 191 3.41 -10.81 12.53
C GLN A 191 2.30 -10.65 13.58
N GLY A 192 1.71 -11.76 14.05
CA GLY A 192 0.76 -11.77 15.15
C GLY A 192 1.35 -11.22 16.45
N TRP A 193 2.60 -11.58 16.79
CA TRP A 193 3.28 -11.02 17.97
C TRP A 193 3.47 -9.50 17.87
N VAL A 194 3.82 -9.02 16.67
CA VAL A 194 3.95 -7.56 16.45
C VAL A 194 2.60 -6.88 16.60
N LEU A 195 1.52 -7.47 16.07
CA LEU A 195 0.16 -6.94 16.19
C LEU A 195 -0.29 -6.87 17.64
N ASP A 196 -0.08 -7.95 18.43
CA ASP A 196 -0.35 -8.00 19.88
C ASP A 196 0.34 -6.84 20.63
N GLU A 197 1.63 -6.60 20.32
CA GLU A 197 2.39 -5.52 20.98
C GLU A 197 1.95 -4.13 20.54
N MET A 198 1.56 -3.97 19.27
CA MET A 198 1.00 -2.71 18.77
C MET A 198 -0.30 -2.34 19.50
N GLU A 199 -1.18 -3.32 19.73
CA GLU A 199 -2.45 -3.12 20.41
C GLU A 199 -2.26 -2.89 21.93
N ARG A 200 -1.31 -3.61 22.55
CA ARG A 200 -1.01 -3.45 23.98
C ARG A 200 -0.44 -2.08 24.32
N ASN A 201 0.45 -1.57 23.48
CA ASN A 201 1.23 -0.37 23.74
C ASN A 201 0.74 0.86 22.96
N ASP A 202 -0.35 0.74 22.20
CA ASP A 202 -0.85 1.78 21.28
C ASP A 202 0.29 2.41 20.45
N CYS A 203 1.14 1.56 19.89
CA CYS A 203 2.33 2.01 19.16
C CYS A 203 2.48 1.26 17.83
N THR A 204 3.22 1.85 16.89
CA THR A 204 3.55 1.23 15.61
C THR A 204 5.06 1.12 15.47
N PRO A 205 5.63 0.11 14.80
CA PRO A 205 7.07 -0.01 14.67
C PRO A 205 7.66 1.10 13.80
N SER A 206 8.78 1.66 14.25
CA SER A 206 9.59 2.55 13.42
C SER A 206 10.30 1.76 12.31
N VAL A 207 10.88 2.48 11.32
CA VAL A 207 11.67 1.85 10.24
C VAL A 207 12.80 0.98 10.82
N GLY A 208 13.53 1.49 11.83
CA GLY A 208 14.62 0.75 12.48
C GLY A 208 14.14 -0.48 13.23
N GLN A 209 13.06 -0.36 14.00
CA GLN A 209 12.47 -1.50 14.71
C GLN A 209 11.99 -2.58 13.72
N ALA A 210 11.25 -2.19 12.69
CA ALA A 210 10.77 -3.13 11.66
C ALA A 210 11.93 -3.80 10.91
N TYR A 211 13.03 -3.08 10.67
CA TYR A 211 14.25 -3.65 10.08
C TYR A 211 14.88 -4.71 10.99
N HIS A 212 15.05 -4.43 12.28
CA HIS A 212 15.59 -5.41 13.24
C HIS A 212 14.68 -6.63 13.42
N LEU A 213 13.36 -6.44 13.46
CA LEU A 213 12.42 -7.56 13.48
C LEU A 213 12.61 -8.47 12.27
N LYS A 214 12.75 -7.90 11.07
CA LYS A 214 13.04 -8.64 9.85
C LYS A 214 14.36 -9.41 9.95
N GLU A 215 15.46 -8.77 10.38
CA GLU A 215 16.77 -9.43 10.51
C GLU A 215 16.71 -10.63 11.44
N HIS A 216 16.10 -10.47 12.61
CA HIS A 216 15.95 -11.57 13.57
C HIS A 216 15.02 -12.67 13.07
N SER A 217 13.95 -12.35 12.36
CA SER A 217 13.07 -13.32 11.73
C SER A 217 13.83 -14.13 10.66
N MET A 218 14.59 -13.47 9.79
CA MET A 218 15.40 -14.15 8.75
C MET A 218 16.51 -15.01 9.34
N ALA A 219 17.06 -14.64 10.51
CA ALA A 219 18.03 -15.43 11.24
C ALA A 219 17.41 -16.57 12.07
N GLY A 220 16.08 -16.66 12.15
CA GLY A 220 15.38 -17.64 12.98
C GLY A 220 15.55 -17.42 14.49
N THR A 221 15.91 -16.21 14.91
CA THR A 221 16.18 -15.82 16.30
C THR A 221 15.12 -14.92 16.91
N LEU A 222 14.06 -14.62 16.17
CA LEU A 222 12.97 -13.75 16.66
C LEU A 222 12.15 -14.51 17.71
N THR A 223 11.99 -13.88 18.88
CA THR A 223 11.17 -14.37 19.98
C THR A 223 10.12 -13.33 20.37
N LYS A 224 9.02 -13.77 21.01
CA LYS A 224 7.98 -12.86 21.48
C LYS A 224 8.52 -11.82 22.47
N ASP A 225 9.43 -12.23 23.37
CA ASP A 225 10.05 -11.34 24.36
C ASP A 225 10.94 -10.29 23.68
N PHE A 226 11.65 -10.66 22.60
CA PHE A 226 12.42 -9.71 21.83
C PHE A 226 11.52 -8.68 21.14
N VAL A 227 10.40 -9.10 20.54
CA VAL A 227 9.41 -8.19 19.94
C VAL A 227 8.91 -7.19 20.99
N ALA A 228 8.49 -7.68 22.17
CA ALA A 228 8.01 -6.84 23.28
C ALA A 228 9.09 -5.83 23.73
N SER A 229 10.32 -6.30 23.95
CA SER A 229 11.45 -5.43 24.34
C SER A 229 11.75 -4.37 23.29
N LEU A 230 11.76 -4.73 22.01
CA LEU A 230 12.08 -3.82 20.92
C LEU A 230 10.96 -2.78 20.72
N MET A 231 9.70 -3.20 20.82
CA MET A 231 8.53 -2.32 20.65
C MET A 231 8.35 -1.34 21.83
N SER A 232 8.80 -1.70 23.04
CA SER A 232 8.77 -0.82 24.21
C SER A 232 9.86 0.28 24.22
N GLN A 233 10.86 0.17 23.33
CA GLN A 233 11.93 1.18 23.25
C GLN A 233 11.40 2.51 22.70
N GLU A 234 11.79 3.61 23.32
CA GLU A 234 11.50 4.96 22.81
C GLU A 234 12.00 5.12 21.36
N LYS A 235 11.12 5.53 20.49
CA LYS A 235 11.49 5.79 19.09
C LYS A 235 12.43 6.96 19.01
N ALA A 236 13.44 6.87 18.14
CA ALA A 236 14.41 7.96 17.93
C ALA A 236 13.73 9.31 17.59
N ASN A 237 12.51 9.28 17.03
CA ASN A 237 11.72 10.47 16.70
C ASN A 237 10.96 11.07 17.90
N GLN A 238 10.79 10.32 19.00
CA GLN A 238 10.10 10.77 20.23
C GLN A 238 11.06 11.42 21.24
N LYS A 239 12.39 11.29 21.03
CA LYS A 239 13.35 12.05 21.83
C LYS A 239 13.19 13.53 21.51
N GLU A 240 12.82 14.30 22.52
CA GLU A 240 12.80 15.76 22.40
C GLU A 240 14.17 16.24 21.92
N ARG A 241 14.22 16.84 20.76
CA ARG A 241 15.44 17.43 20.20
C ARG A 241 15.24 18.92 19.99
N LEU A 242 16.02 19.70 20.70
CA LEU A 242 16.09 21.15 20.44
C LEU A 242 16.83 21.36 19.12
N LYS A 243 16.12 21.72 18.05
CA LYS A 243 16.72 22.07 16.76
C LYS A 243 16.95 23.59 16.71
N ILE A 244 18.19 24.00 16.85
CA ILE A 244 18.59 25.40 16.68
C ILE A 244 19.25 25.54 15.30
N PRO A 245 18.76 26.42 14.40
CA PRO A 245 19.41 26.66 13.11
C PRO A 245 20.85 27.10 13.32
N MET A 246 21.78 26.46 12.63
CA MET A 246 23.23 26.74 12.78
C MET A 246 23.57 28.22 12.55
N GLU A 247 22.90 28.89 11.63
CA GLU A 247 23.06 30.32 11.31
C GLU A 247 22.83 31.23 12.54
N ARG A 248 21.92 30.83 13.46
CA ARG A 248 21.59 31.60 14.66
C ARG A 248 22.68 31.51 15.74
N ILE A 249 23.37 30.38 15.82
CA ILE A 249 24.33 30.11 16.90
C ILE A 249 25.79 30.24 16.44
N ARG A 250 26.09 29.97 15.16
CA ARG A 250 27.46 29.94 14.62
C ARG A 250 28.27 31.21 14.91
N LYS A 251 27.65 32.37 14.88
CA LYS A 251 28.30 33.66 15.12
C LYS A 251 28.85 33.83 16.55
N TYR A 252 28.40 33.01 17.50
CA TYR A 252 28.84 33.06 18.91
C TYR A 252 29.99 32.09 19.21
N PHE A 253 30.42 31.27 18.25
CA PHE A 253 31.46 30.27 18.40
C PHE A 253 32.63 30.49 17.45
N PRO A 254 33.86 30.10 17.85
CA PRO A 254 35.03 30.18 16.99
C PRO A 254 34.82 29.39 15.68
N LYS A 255 35.43 29.86 14.57
CA LYS A 255 35.27 29.24 13.25
C LYS A 255 35.73 27.78 13.20
N HIS A 256 36.68 27.38 14.03
CA HIS A 256 37.23 26.02 14.06
C HIS A 256 36.44 25.03 14.93
N TYR A 257 35.39 25.49 15.67
CA TYR A 257 34.58 24.59 16.51
C TYR A 257 33.76 23.63 15.65
N THR A 258 33.77 22.35 16.06
CA THR A 258 32.87 21.31 15.54
C THR A 258 31.50 21.45 16.17
N THR A 259 30.50 20.83 15.56
CA THR A 259 29.09 20.81 16.07
C THR A 259 29.04 20.24 17.49
N ALA A 260 29.78 19.16 17.77
CA ALA A 260 29.84 18.54 19.09
C ALA A 260 30.45 19.49 20.15
N GLN A 261 31.52 20.21 19.82
CA GLN A 261 32.12 21.20 20.73
C GLN A 261 31.16 22.35 21.03
N MET A 262 30.38 22.80 20.05
CA MET A 262 29.33 23.81 20.25
C MET A 262 28.22 23.32 21.18
N GLU A 263 27.78 22.06 21.01
CA GLU A 263 26.78 21.43 21.87
C GLU A 263 27.26 21.35 23.32
N ASP A 264 28.49 20.87 23.56
CA ASP A 264 29.10 20.78 24.89
C ASP A 264 29.19 22.15 25.58
N ASP A 265 29.59 23.19 24.85
CA ASP A 265 29.68 24.53 25.40
C ASP A 265 28.31 25.14 25.70
N ILE A 266 27.29 24.87 24.88
CA ILE A 266 25.89 25.27 25.15
C ILE A 266 25.42 24.63 26.45
N VAL A 267 25.67 23.33 26.65
CA VAL A 267 25.29 22.61 27.87
C VAL A 267 25.96 23.24 29.09
N LYS A 268 27.29 23.48 29.04
CA LYS A 268 28.04 24.13 30.14
C LYS A 268 27.50 25.51 30.47
N MET A 269 27.16 26.30 29.45
CA MET A 269 26.59 27.65 29.68
C MET A 269 25.19 27.55 30.34
N CYS A 270 24.38 26.59 29.95
CA CYS A 270 23.08 26.35 30.57
C CYS A 270 23.22 25.91 32.03
N GLU A 271 24.15 25.00 32.35
CA GLU A 271 24.44 24.55 33.71
C GLU A 271 24.94 25.71 34.61
N ALA A 272 25.85 26.51 34.09
CA ALA A 272 26.37 27.67 34.84
C ALA A 272 25.25 28.70 35.12
N ARG A 273 24.34 28.90 34.18
CA ARG A 273 23.17 29.78 34.37
C ARG A 273 22.17 29.22 35.37
N TYR A 274 21.93 27.89 35.31
CA TYR A 274 21.06 27.21 36.26
C TYR A 274 21.57 27.31 37.70
N ARG A 275 22.88 27.05 37.95
CA ARG A 275 23.51 27.19 39.25
C ARG A 275 23.38 28.61 39.82
N LYS A 276 23.63 29.64 38.97
CA LYS A 276 23.46 31.06 39.40
C LYS A 276 22.02 31.42 39.76
N ARG A 277 21.04 30.75 39.18
CA ARG A 277 19.64 30.97 39.47
C ARG A 277 19.22 30.31 40.79
N THR A 278 19.62 29.04 41.00
CA THR A 278 19.37 28.32 42.28
C THR A 278 20.07 29.00 43.48
N ASP A 279 21.29 29.51 43.31
CA ASP A 279 21.98 30.27 44.37
C ASP A 279 21.30 31.62 44.67
N ARG A 280 20.55 32.18 43.75
CA ARG A 280 19.80 33.44 43.93
C ARG A 280 18.45 33.22 44.61
N ASP A 281 17.80 32.07 44.35
CA ASP A 281 16.53 31.71 44.95
C ASP A 281 16.68 31.10 46.38
N SER A 282 17.92 30.80 46.79
CA SER A 282 18.27 30.30 48.11
C SER A 282 18.81 31.38 49.07
N ARG A 283 18.81 32.65 48.65
CA ARG A 283 19.11 33.84 49.47
C ARG A 283 17.85 34.68 49.66
#